data_255d0fe8352db1bec8adc0b2bb8268ba
#
_entry.id   255d0fe8352db1bec8adc0b2bb8268ba
#
_cell.length_a   1.000
_cell.length_b   1.000
_cell.length_c   1.000
_cell.angle_alpha   90.00
_cell.angle_beta   90.00
_cell.angle_gamma   90.00
#
_symmetry.space_group_name_H-M   'P 1'
#
loop_
_entity.id
_entity.type
_entity.pdbx_description
1 polymer ?
#
loop_
_entity_poly.entity_id
_entity_poly.type
_entity_poly.pdbx_seq_one_letter_code
_entity_poly.pdbx_strand_id
1 'polypeptide(L)'
;MVLELRNVTKLYKNGRGAEDISFALLPGEVLGLLGPNGSGKTTTMKAIAGLVRVNSGEISVCGIDAITRHEAAMRHTSCLIEAPALYEHLSALMNLRLAARFYPHVNEDRIEECLNIVEMYKYRNDKVRSLSLGMRQRVGLAAALLSSPELLILDEPANGLDIEGMLLVREVVKAAAAKGSAVLVSSHLANEIQQCATKVAVIHSGRLLAISGMDEILQAFASVEDFFIDTVRNTRGGFTP
;
A
#
# COMPACT_ATOMS: atom_id res chain seq x y z
N MET A 1 1.53 -16.56 7.37
CA MET A 1 0.61 -15.51 6.93
C MET A 1 1.11 -14.19 7.51
N VAL A 2 1.26 -13.15 6.68
CA VAL A 2 1.72 -11.83 7.14
C VAL A 2 0.52 -10.94 7.46
N LEU A 3 -0.50 -10.92 6.60
CA LEU A 3 -1.71 -10.15 6.82
C LEU A 3 -2.94 -11.06 6.65
N GLU A 4 -3.92 -10.92 7.54
CA GLU A 4 -5.22 -11.58 7.41
C GLU A 4 -6.33 -10.63 7.87
N LEU A 5 -7.34 -10.44 7.01
CA LEU A 5 -8.58 -9.74 7.31
C LEU A 5 -9.73 -10.75 7.28
N ARG A 6 -10.62 -10.70 8.28
CA ARG A 6 -11.84 -11.49 8.33
C ARG A 6 -13.04 -10.60 8.59
N ASN A 7 -13.93 -10.48 7.59
CA ASN A 7 -15.19 -9.74 7.64
C ASN A 7 -15.03 -8.31 8.19
N VAL A 8 -13.93 -7.64 7.80
CA VAL A 8 -13.60 -6.30 8.29
C VAL A 8 -14.56 -5.28 7.72
N THR A 9 -15.23 -4.56 8.60
CA THR A 9 -16.17 -3.49 8.23
C THR A 9 -15.77 -2.19 8.90
N LYS A 10 -15.65 -1.13 8.09
CA LYS A 10 -15.51 0.25 8.52
C LYS A 10 -16.41 1.14 7.68
N LEU A 11 -17.51 1.58 8.25
CA LEU A 11 -18.42 2.55 7.65
C LEU A 11 -18.36 3.88 8.41
N TYR A 12 -18.35 4.96 7.65
CA TYR A 12 -18.47 6.32 8.17
C TYR A 12 -19.96 6.72 8.30
N LYS A 13 -20.25 7.83 8.98
CA LYS A 13 -21.62 8.33 9.19
C LYS A 13 -22.43 8.54 7.90
N ASN A 14 -21.73 8.79 6.79
CA ASN A 14 -22.35 8.96 5.46
C ASN A 14 -22.58 7.64 4.71
N GLY A 15 -22.39 6.48 5.36
CA GLY A 15 -22.55 5.15 4.77
C GLY A 15 -21.39 4.71 3.85
N ARG A 16 -20.38 5.55 3.62
CA ARG A 16 -19.20 5.18 2.82
C ARG A 16 -18.17 4.45 3.68
N GLY A 17 -17.32 3.65 3.05
CA GLY A 17 -16.24 2.96 3.74
C GLY A 17 -15.85 1.65 3.07
N ALA A 18 -15.57 0.64 3.89
CA ALA A 18 -15.28 -0.72 3.50
C ALA A 18 -16.18 -1.66 4.30
N GLU A 19 -16.81 -2.62 3.64
CA GLU A 19 -17.81 -3.52 4.22
C GLU A 19 -17.46 -4.97 3.88
N ASP A 20 -17.35 -5.80 4.91
CA ASP A 20 -17.15 -7.25 4.79
C ASP A 20 -15.90 -7.63 3.98
N ILE A 21 -14.79 -6.96 4.25
CA ILE A 21 -13.52 -7.20 3.55
C ILE A 21 -12.79 -8.39 4.19
N SER A 22 -12.54 -9.43 3.39
CA SER A 22 -11.80 -10.62 3.81
C SER A 22 -10.76 -11.00 2.77
N PHE A 23 -9.47 -11.02 3.16
CA PHE A 23 -8.37 -11.52 2.34
C PHE A 23 -7.14 -11.81 3.21
N ALA A 24 -6.17 -12.49 2.61
CA ALA A 24 -4.90 -12.78 3.26
C ALA A 24 -3.71 -12.60 2.33
N LEU A 25 -2.54 -12.26 2.90
CA LEU A 25 -1.26 -12.17 2.22
C LEU A 25 -0.20 -13.06 2.88
N LEU A 26 0.56 -13.73 2.04
CA LEU A 26 1.74 -14.50 2.41
C LEU A 26 3.02 -13.66 2.23
N PRO A 27 4.15 -14.07 2.85
CA PRO A 27 5.43 -13.44 2.59
C PRO A 27 5.75 -13.46 1.09
N GLY A 28 6.26 -12.35 0.56
CA GLY A 28 6.64 -12.22 -0.84
C GLY A 28 5.48 -11.99 -1.82
N GLU A 29 4.23 -11.97 -1.34
CA GLU A 29 3.08 -11.63 -2.19
C GLU A 29 2.89 -10.12 -2.31
N VAL A 30 2.46 -9.69 -3.48
CA VAL A 30 2.01 -8.32 -3.76
C VAL A 30 0.53 -8.36 -4.11
N LEU A 31 -0.34 -7.84 -3.24
CA LEU A 31 -1.77 -7.68 -3.50
C LEU A 31 -2.06 -6.26 -3.98
N GLY A 32 -2.50 -6.15 -5.23
CA GLY A 32 -3.01 -4.90 -5.79
C GLY A 32 -4.49 -4.70 -5.46
N LEU A 33 -4.82 -3.65 -4.68
CA LEU A 33 -6.20 -3.22 -4.48
C LEU A 33 -6.61 -2.31 -5.63
N LEU A 34 -7.42 -2.82 -6.55
CA LEU A 34 -7.90 -2.09 -7.72
C LEU A 34 -9.34 -1.61 -7.52
N GLY A 35 -9.59 -0.36 -7.85
CA GLY A 35 -10.95 0.20 -7.79
C GLY A 35 -10.97 1.72 -7.96
N PRO A 36 -12.13 2.30 -8.29
CA PRO A 36 -12.26 3.74 -8.48
C PRO A 36 -12.05 4.52 -7.17
N ASN A 37 -11.89 5.84 -7.29
CA ASN A 37 -11.83 6.71 -6.12
C ASN A 37 -13.09 6.59 -5.27
N GLY A 38 -12.92 6.47 -3.94
CA GLY A 38 -14.02 6.28 -3.00
C GLY A 38 -14.57 4.85 -2.92
N SER A 39 -13.93 3.85 -3.57
CA SER A 39 -14.35 2.44 -3.51
C SER A 39 -14.07 1.74 -2.18
N GLY A 40 -13.30 2.35 -1.27
CA GLY A 40 -12.97 1.76 0.04
C GLY A 40 -11.51 1.32 0.22
N LYS A 41 -10.63 1.43 -0.81
CA LYS A 41 -9.20 1.05 -0.76
C LYS A 41 -8.47 1.68 0.42
N THR A 42 -8.42 3.02 0.44
CA THR A 42 -7.77 3.79 1.53
C THR A 42 -8.39 3.51 2.89
N THR A 43 -9.71 3.32 2.97
CA THR A 43 -10.38 2.96 4.23
C THR A 43 -9.92 1.61 4.74
N THR A 44 -9.80 0.61 3.86
CA THR A 44 -9.27 -0.71 4.20
C THR A 44 -7.83 -0.62 4.70
N MET A 45 -6.97 0.11 3.98
CA MET A 45 -5.57 0.31 4.38
C MET A 45 -5.44 1.06 5.72
N LYS A 46 -6.24 2.11 5.93
CA LYS A 46 -6.31 2.84 7.22
C LYS A 46 -6.79 1.95 8.36
N ALA A 47 -7.70 1.01 8.10
CA ALA A 47 -8.16 0.04 9.10
C ALA A 47 -7.03 -0.91 9.50
N ILE A 48 -6.27 -1.44 8.53
CA ILE A 48 -5.10 -2.31 8.79
C ILE A 48 -4.04 -1.56 9.60
N ALA A 49 -3.73 -0.32 9.20
CA ALA A 49 -2.75 0.53 9.89
C ALA A 49 -3.26 1.10 11.25
N GLY A 50 -4.49 0.76 11.67
CA GLY A 50 -5.07 1.24 12.92
C GLY A 50 -5.36 2.75 12.96
N LEU A 51 -5.31 3.42 11.81
CA LEU A 51 -5.60 4.86 11.68
C LEU A 51 -7.10 5.18 11.78
N VAL A 52 -7.96 4.17 11.63
CA VAL A 52 -9.40 4.26 11.83
C VAL A 52 -9.90 3.05 12.61
N ARG A 53 -10.80 3.25 13.56
CA ARG A 53 -11.42 2.16 14.29
C ARG A 53 -12.43 1.43 13.41
N VAL A 54 -12.30 0.12 13.30
CA VAL A 54 -13.26 -0.75 12.60
C VAL A 54 -14.58 -0.86 13.37
N ASN A 55 -15.67 -1.14 12.65
CA ASN A 55 -16.98 -1.40 13.24
C ASN A 55 -17.10 -2.87 13.66
N SER A 56 -16.54 -3.79 12.86
CA SER A 56 -16.53 -5.23 13.10
C SER A 56 -15.43 -5.92 12.31
N GLY A 57 -15.21 -7.20 12.57
CA GLY A 57 -14.22 -8.06 11.90
C GLY A 57 -12.90 -8.14 12.66
N GLU A 58 -11.97 -8.90 12.11
CA GLU A 58 -10.68 -9.20 12.70
C GLU A 58 -9.56 -8.82 11.73
N ILE A 59 -8.47 -8.26 12.26
CA ILE A 59 -7.25 -7.94 11.51
C ILE A 59 -6.06 -8.54 12.25
N SER A 60 -5.31 -9.39 11.57
CA SER A 60 -4.09 -9.99 12.11
C SER A 60 -2.88 -9.64 11.24
N VAL A 61 -1.80 -9.18 11.86
CA VAL A 61 -0.49 -8.95 11.23
C VAL A 61 0.54 -9.84 11.90
N CYS A 62 1.20 -10.69 11.13
CA CYS A 62 2.16 -11.69 11.64
C CYS A 62 1.60 -12.54 12.81
N GLY A 63 0.29 -12.89 12.75
CA GLY A 63 -0.41 -13.63 13.80
C GLY A 63 -0.76 -12.79 15.04
N ILE A 64 -0.55 -11.49 15.01
CA ILE A 64 -0.84 -10.55 16.10
C ILE A 64 -2.16 -9.83 15.77
N ASP A 65 -3.12 -9.86 16.68
CA ASP A 65 -4.36 -9.08 16.56
C ASP A 65 -4.03 -7.57 16.54
N ALA A 66 -4.24 -6.94 15.39
CA ALA A 66 -3.91 -5.53 15.17
C ALA A 66 -4.90 -4.56 15.85
N ILE A 67 -6.06 -5.03 16.29
CA ILE A 67 -7.06 -4.22 16.97
C ILE A 67 -6.75 -4.12 18.47
N THR A 68 -6.46 -5.25 19.11
CA THR A 68 -6.23 -5.32 20.56
C THR A 68 -4.76 -5.14 20.94
N ARG A 69 -3.83 -5.52 20.05
CA ARG A 69 -2.38 -5.44 20.25
C ARG A 69 -1.70 -4.57 19.17
N HIS A 70 -2.30 -3.40 18.94
CA HIS A 70 -1.95 -2.50 17.84
C HIS A 70 -0.43 -2.21 17.76
N GLU A 71 0.19 -1.78 18.86
CA GLU A 71 1.63 -1.43 18.86
C GLU A 71 2.50 -2.61 18.43
N ALA A 72 2.20 -3.82 18.91
CA ALA A 72 2.94 -5.03 18.55
C ALA A 72 2.78 -5.36 17.06
N ALA A 73 1.57 -5.24 16.49
CA ALA A 73 1.31 -5.47 15.08
C ALA A 73 2.02 -4.43 14.19
N MET A 74 2.03 -3.15 14.62
CA MET A 74 2.64 -2.06 13.85
C MET A 74 4.18 -2.10 13.83
N ARG A 75 4.82 -2.83 14.72
CA ARG A 75 6.28 -3.09 14.63
C ARG A 75 6.67 -3.90 13.39
N HIS A 76 5.73 -4.67 12.84
CA HIS A 76 5.89 -5.47 11.62
C HIS A 76 5.40 -4.75 10.36
N THR A 77 4.82 -3.55 10.52
CA THR A 77 4.13 -2.85 9.45
C THR A 77 4.77 -1.50 9.17
N SER A 78 4.97 -1.18 7.91
CA SER A 78 5.21 0.19 7.47
C SER A 78 4.17 0.60 6.44
N CYS A 79 3.79 1.87 6.45
CA CYS A 79 2.78 2.36 5.53
C CYS A 79 3.11 3.74 4.97
N LEU A 80 2.72 3.93 3.72
CA LEU A 80 2.61 5.22 3.05
C LEU A 80 1.17 5.37 2.60
N ILE A 81 0.37 6.09 3.39
CA ILE A 81 -1.07 6.27 3.16
C ILE A 81 -1.33 7.76 2.94
N GLU A 82 -1.98 8.08 1.80
CA GLU A 82 -2.18 9.45 1.35
C GLU A 82 -0.84 10.18 1.10
N ALA A 83 -0.65 11.39 1.62
CA ALA A 83 0.59 12.14 1.47
C ALA A 83 1.62 11.77 2.54
N PRO A 84 2.93 11.77 2.21
CA PRO A 84 3.98 11.53 3.19
C PRO A 84 3.94 12.59 4.31
N ALA A 85 3.86 12.15 5.56
CA ALA A 85 3.91 13.01 6.74
C ALA A 85 5.36 13.43 7.05
N LEU A 86 5.88 14.41 6.31
CA LEU A 86 7.25 14.90 6.42
C LEU A 86 7.29 16.28 7.07
N TYR A 87 8.32 16.53 7.88
CA TYR A 87 8.63 17.86 8.42
C TYR A 87 9.23 18.73 7.34
N GLU A 88 8.47 19.66 6.78
CA GLU A 88 8.85 20.47 5.62
C GLU A 88 10.09 21.36 5.85
N HIS A 89 10.33 21.77 7.09
CA HIS A 89 11.47 22.62 7.46
C HIS A 89 12.78 21.85 7.66
N LEU A 90 12.70 20.52 7.73
CA LEU A 90 13.86 19.63 7.84
C LEU A 90 14.28 19.09 6.48
N SER A 91 15.53 18.62 6.39
CA SER A 91 16.02 17.93 5.18
C SER A 91 15.43 16.52 5.05
N ALA A 92 15.53 15.93 3.85
CA ALA A 92 15.15 14.55 3.61
C ALA A 92 15.87 13.60 4.58
N LEU A 93 17.19 13.72 4.72
CA LEU A 93 18.00 12.93 5.65
C LEU A 93 17.52 13.07 7.10
N MET A 94 17.21 14.30 7.55
CA MET A 94 16.76 14.52 8.93
C MET A 94 15.38 13.91 9.17
N ASN A 95 14.48 13.94 8.18
CA ASN A 95 13.19 13.26 8.27
C ASN A 95 13.38 11.74 8.45
N LEU A 96 14.26 11.11 7.67
CA LEU A 96 14.53 9.68 7.81
C LEU A 96 15.20 9.35 9.16
N ARG A 97 16.13 10.17 9.64
CA ARG A 97 16.74 10.01 10.97
C ARG A 97 15.70 10.09 12.09
N LEU A 98 14.71 10.97 11.99
CA LEU A 98 13.61 11.04 12.95
C LEU A 98 12.73 9.80 12.90
N ALA A 99 12.39 9.31 11.70
CA ALA A 99 11.64 8.08 11.53
C ALA A 99 12.43 6.86 12.05
N ALA A 100 13.73 6.80 11.81
CA ALA A 100 14.59 5.72 12.26
C ALA A 100 14.64 5.55 13.79
N ARG A 101 14.35 6.61 14.57
CA ARG A 101 14.30 6.53 16.05
C ARG A 101 13.29 5.52 16.60
N PHE A 102 12.26 5.19 15.82
CA PHE A 102 11.28 4.16 16.19
C PHE A 102 11.79 2.73 15.94
N TYR A 103 12.93 2.58 15.28
CA TYR A 103 13.49 1.30 14.86
C TYR A 103 14.94 1.14 15.36
N PRO A 104 15.17 0.53 16.54
CA PRO A 104 16.52 0.45 17.15
C PRO A 104 17.60 -0.22 16.30
N HIS A 105 17.19 -1.04 15.32
CA HIS A 105 18.09 -1.74 14.39
C HIS A 105 18.47 -0.93 13.15
N VAL A 106 17.84 0.24 12.93
CA VAL A 106 18.13 1.10 11.77
C VAL A 106 19.28 2.02 12.08
N ASN A 107 20.38 1.87 11.34
CA ASN A 107 21.58 2.71 11.42
C ASN A 107 21.67 3.70 10.24
N GLU A 108 22.72 4.52 10.21
CA GLU A 108 22.95 5.50 9.13
C GLU A 108 23.12 4.82 7.77
N ASP A 109 23.81 3.67 7.70
CA ASP A 109 24.00 2.95 6.44
C ASP A 109 22.65 2.54 5.83
N ARG A 110 21.71 2.11 6.68
CA ARG A 110 20.35 1.76 6.23
C ARG A 110 19.58 2.98 5.74
N ILE A 111 19.75 4.13 6.40
CA ILE A 111 19.13 5.40 5.95
C ILE A 111 19.68 5.79 4.58
N GLU A 112 21.01 5.73 4.39
CA GLU A 112 21.63 6.03 3.10
C GLU A 112 21.22 5.02 2.02
N GLU A 113 21.14 3.74 2.33
CA GLU A 113 20.64 2.70 1.44
C GLU A 113 19.21 3.05 0.96
N CYS A 114 18.31 3.38 1.89
CA CYS A 114 16.92 3.75 1.53
C CYS A 114 16.87 4.99 0.64
N LEU A 115 17.70 6.01 0.91
CA LEU A 115 17.80 7.20 0.06
C LEU A 115 18.33 6.89 -1.34
N ASN A 116 19.26 5.93 -1.45
CA ASN A 116 19.79 5.48 -2.75
C ASN A 116 18.72 4.69 -3.52
N ILE A 117 17.99 3.78 -2.85
CA ILE A 117 16.91 3.00 -3.48
C ILE A 117 15.87 3.90 -4.15
N VAL A 118 15.53 5.02 -3.51
CA VAL A 118 14.54 5.98 -4.07
C VAL A 118 15.17 7.13 -4.84
N GLU A 119 16.46 7.06 -5.16
CA GLU A 119 17.23 8.07 -5.93
C GLU A 119 17.22 9.48 -5.31
N MET A 120 17.11 9.55 -3.98
CA MET A 120 17.09 10.83 -3.25
C MET A 120 18.39 11.15 -2.53
N TYR A 121 19.43 10.32 -2.63
CA TYR A 121 20.69 10.52 -1.91
C TYR A 121 21.37 11.85 -2.23
N LYS A 122 21.40 12.28 -3.49
CA LYS A 122 21.97 13.57 -3.90
C LYS A 122 21.23 14.79 -3.34
N TYR A 123 19.95 14.61 -3.01
CA TYR A 123 19.07 15.66 -2.45
C TYR A 123 18.87 15.52 -0.93
N ARG A 124 19.61 14.62 -0.26
CA ARG A 124 19.41 14.28 1.15
C ARG A 124 19.47 15.46 2.12
N ASN A 125 20.24 16.51 1.77
CA ASN A 125 20.39 17.69 2.59
C ASN A 125 19.37 18.82 2.24
N ASP A 126 18.61 18.65 1.17
CA ASP A 126 17.62 19.64 0.75
C ASP A 126 16.41 19.59 1.69
N LYS A 127 15.87 20.77 2.03
CA LYS A 127 14.67 20.86 2.86
C LYS A 127 13.46 20.35 2.09
N VAL A 128 12.61 19.56 2.76
CA VAL A 128 11.43 18.96 2.14
C VAL A 128 10.53 19.98 1.46
N ARG A 129 10.40 21.20 2.02
CA ARG A 129 9.61 22.28 1.40
C ARG A 129 10.11 22.71 0.00
N SER A 130 11.39 22.50 -0.32
CA SER A 130 11.97 22.81 -1.64
C SER A 130 11.89 21.65 -2.64
N LEU A 131 11.46 20.47 -2.21
CA LEU A 131 11.32 19.29 -3.05
C LEU A 131 10.01 19.34 -3.85
N SER A 132 10.03 18.81 -5.08
CA SER A 132 8.82 18.58 -5.86
C SER A 132 7.89 17.57 -5.15
N LEU A 133 6.62 17.49 -5.59
CA LEU A 133 5.67 16.50 -5.06
C LEU A 133 6.22 15.08 -5.22
N GLY A 134 6.73 14.73 -6.38
CA GLY A 134 7.31 13.41 -6.65
C GLY A 134 8.54 13.11 -5.77
N MET A 135 9.43 14.10 -5.57
CA MET A 135 10.56 13.93 -4.66
C MET A 135 10.11 13.72 -3.20
N ARG A 136 9.07 14.43 -2.74
CA ARG A 136 8.50 14.20 -1.40
C ARG A 136 7.92 12.79 -1.28
N GLN A 137 7.23 12.31 -2.32
CA GLN A 137 6.71 10.94 -2.37
C GLN A 137 7.83 9.90 -2.28
N ARG A 138 8.94 10.09 -3.01
CA ARG A 138 10.14 9.25 -2.94
C ARG A 138 10.75 9.24 -1.52
N VAL A 139 10.83 10.39 -0.82
CA VAL A 139 11.28 10.44 0.59
C VAL A 139 10.33 9.69 1.52
N GLY A 140 9.02 9.81 1.31
CA GLY A 140 8.01 9.04 2.05
C GLY A 140 8.17 7.53 1.85
N LEU A 141 8.43 7.11 0.60
CA LEU A 141 8.71 5.71 0.27
C LEU A 141 10.00 5.22 0.96
N ALA A 142 11.08 6.03 0.96
CA ALA A 142 12.30 5.71 1.71
C ALA A 142 12.02 5.51 3.20
N ALA A 143 11.20 6.38 3.81
CA ALA A 143 10.81 6.25 5.22
C ALA A 143 10.04 4.94 5.48
N ALA A 144 9.14 4.52 4.57
CA ALA A 144 8.42 3.27 4.68
C ALA A 144 9.31 2.02 4.54
N LEU A 145 10.48 2.14 3.90
CA LEU A 145 11.43 1.04 3.73
C LEU A 145 12.44 0.90 4.88
N LEU A 146 12.56 1.88 5.78
CA LEU A 146 13.60 1.91 6.81
C LEU A 146 13.65 0.65 7.66
N SER A 147 12.52 0.20 8.16
CA SER A 147 12.42 -0.95 9.07
C SER A 147 12.56 -2.30 8.40
N SER A 148 12.60 -2.39 7.06
CA SER A 148 12.47 -3.64 6.30
C SER A 148 11.23 -4.43 6.75
N PRO A 149 10.02 -3.86 6.63
CA PRO A 149 8.82 -4.40 7.26
C PRO A 149 8.40 -5.73 6.65
N GLU A 150 7.76 -6.59 7.45
CA GLU A 150 7.10 -7.80 6.96
C GLU A 150 5.83 -7.46 6.16
N LEU A 151 5.13 -6.36 6.53
CA LEU A 151 3.98 -5.83 5.81
C LEU A 151 4.25 -4.39 5.36
N LEU A 152 4.27 -4.17 4.05
CA LEU A 152 4.38 -2.85 3.43
C LEU A 152 3.04 -2.44 2.82
N ILE A 153 2.48 -1.31 3.24
CA ILE A 153 1.21 -0.77 2.74
C ILE A 153 1.46 0.53 1.99
N LEU A 154 1.05 0.58 0.72
CA LEU A 154 1.26 1.72 -0.17
C LEU A 154 -0.06 2.16 -0.80
N ASP A 155 -0.58 3.31 -0.39
CA ASP A 155 -1.84 3.85 -0.92
C ASP A 155 -1.55 4.82 -2.07
N GLU A 156 -1.92 4.43 -3.31
CA GLU A 156 -1.71 5.20 -4.54
C GLU A 156 -0.26 5.75 -4.68
N PRO A 157 0.80 4.91 -4.48
CA PRO A 157 2.18 5.41 -4.33
C PRO A 157 2.74 6.06 -5.60
N ALA A 158 2.17 5.77 -6.75
CA ALA A 158 2.57 6.32 -8.05
C ALA A 158 1.81 7.59 -8.44
N ASN A 159 0.82 8.01 -7.63
CA ASN A 159 -0.03 9.14 -7.98
C ASN A 159 0.76 10.46 -8.02
N GLY A 160 0.66 11.19 -9.14
CA GLY A 160 1.37 12.46 -9.35
C GLY A 160 2.86 12.32 -9.63
N LEU A 161 3.36 11.11 -9.88
CA LEU A 161 4.72 10.88 -10.35
C LEU A 161 4.80 10.93 -11.87
N ASP A 162 6.00 11.27 -12.36
CA ASP A 162 6.38 11.07 -13.75
C ASP A 162 6.65 9.59 -14.07
N ILE A 163 6.93 9.28 -15.33
CA ILE A 163 7.16 7.90 -15.78
C ILE A 163 8.32 7.24 -15.01
N GLU A 164 9.41 7.97 -14.77
CA GLU A 164 10.57 7.46 -14.03
C GLU A 164 10.21 7.15 -12.57
N GLY A 165 9.44 8.04 -11.94
CA GLY A 165 8.94 7.82 -10.58
C GLY A 165 8.00 6.62 -10.47
N MET A 166 7.12 6.41 -11.45
CA MET A 166 6.25 5.23 -11.51
C MET A 166 7.06 3.93 -11.66
N LEU A 167 8.08 3.93 -12.52
CA LEU A 167 8.99 2.77 -12.67
C LEU A 167 9.73 2.46 -11.38
N LEU A 168 10.25 3.48 -10.70
CA LEU A 168 10.92 3.34 -9.40
C LEU A 168 9.99 2.70 -8.36
N VAL A 169 8.74 3.16 -8.23
CA VAL A 169 7.78 2.56 -7.30
C VAL A 169 7.57 1.08 -7.58
N ARG A 170 7.42 0.69 -8.87
CA ARG A 170 7.26 -0.71 -9.27
C ARG A 170 8.46 -1.57 -8.88
N GLU A 171 9.68 -1.06 -9.11
CA GLU A 171 10.91 -1.76 -8.74
C GLU A 171 11.03 -1.92 -7.23
N VAL A 172 10.70 -0.88 -6.46
CA VAL A 172 10.70 -0.92 -4.99
C VAL A 172 9.71 -1.97 -4.47
N VAL A 173 8.48 -2.01 -5.01
CA VAL A 173 7.45 -3.00 -4.65
C VAL A 173 7.95 -4.42 -4.91
N LYS A 174 8.49 -4.68 -6.11
CA LYS A 174 9.04 -5.99 -6.48
C LYS A 174 10.23 -6.38 -5.62
N ALA A 175 11.14 -5.44 -5.36
CA ALA A 175 12.32 -5.70 -4.52
C ALA A 175 11.94 -5.98 -3.06
N ALA A 176 10.96 -5.29 -2.49
CA ALA A 176 10.45 -5.56 -1.16
C ALA A 176 9.83 -6.96 -1.07
N ALA A 177 8.99 -7.34 -2.04
CA ALA A 177 8.40 -8.67 -2.11
C ALA A 177 9.46 -9.78 -2.28
N ALA A 178 10.45 -9.58 -3.13
CA ALA A 178 11.56 -10.52 -3.32
C ALA A 178 12.40 -10.72 -2.06
N LYS A 179 12.44 -9.73 -1.14
CA LYS A 179 13.08 -9.84 0.18
C LYS A 179 12.16 -10.47 1.24
N GLY A 180 10.94 -10.87 0.87
CA GLY A 180 9.98 -11.56 1.74
C GLY A 180 8.90 -10.68 2.36
N SER A 181 8.88 -9.37 2.12
CA SER A 181 7.76 -8.53 2.56
C SER A 181 6.47 -8.91 1.84
N ALA A 182 5.35 -8.96 2.56
CA ALA A 182 4.03 -8.90 1.94
C ALA A 182 3.72 -7.43 1.61
N VAL A 183 3.31 -7.15 0.38
CA VAL A 183 3.04 -5.77 -0.07
C VAL A 183 1.56 -5.62 -0.42
N LEU A 184 0.90 -4.64 0.19
CA LEU A 184 -0.45 -4.20 -0.15
C LEU A 184 -0.35 -2.86 -0.86
N VAL A 185 -0.64 -2.82 -2.15
CA VAL A 185 -0.57 -1.59 -2.95
C VAL A 185 -1.92 -1.27 -3.55
N SER A 186 -2.37 -0.01 -3.47
CA SER A 186 -3.59 0.44 -4.14
C SER A 186 -3.28 1.22 -5.40
N SER A 187 -4.15 1.10 -6.39
CA SER A 187 -4.23 2.00 -7.54
C SER A 187 -5.65 2.04 -8.11
N HIS A 188 -5.97 3.11 -8.78
CA HIS A 188 -7.17 3.20 -9.62
C HIS A 188 -6.86 2.87 -11.10
N LEU A 189 -5.59 2.64 -11.43
CA LEU A 189 -5.10 2.29 -12.77
C LEU A 189 -4.71 0.82 -12.83
N ALA A 190 -5.45 0.03 -13.60
CA ALA A 190 -5.25 -1.41 -13.74
C ALA A 190 -3.85 -1.77 -14.25
N ASN A 191 -3.32 -0.97 -15.20
CA ASN A 191 -1.99 -1.20 -15.76
C ASN A 191 -0.86 -1.08 -14.71
N GLU A 192 -0.98 -0.17 -13.73
CA GLU A 192 0.02 -0.08 -12.65
C GLU A 192 0.05 -1.36 -11.81
N ILE A 193 -1.13 -1.86 -11.43
CA ILE A 193 -1.27 -3.10 -10.66
C ILE A 193 -0.74 -4.28 -11.46
N GLN A 194 -1.08 -4.40 -12.75
CA GLN A 194 -0.62 -5.48 -13.62
C GLN A 194 0.92 -5.57 -13.69
N GLN A 195 1.62 -4.45 -13.56
CA GLN A 195 3.07 -4.40 -13.68
C GLN A 195 3.83 -4.82 -12.40
N CYS A 196 3.19 -4.87 -11.23
CA CYS A 196 3.89 -5.14 -9.97
C CYS A 196 3.19 -6.16 -9.06
N ALA A 197 1.89 -6.40 -9.20
CA ALA A 197 1.15 -7.28 -8.30
C ALA A 197 1.26 -8.76 -8.70
N THR A 198 1.22 -9.64 -7.71
CA THR A 198 1.09 -11.10 -7.89
C THR A 198 -0.35 -11.55 -7.80
N LYS A 199 -1.19 -10.78 -7.11
CA LYS A 199 -2.64 -10.97 -6.96
C LYS A 199 -3.36 -9.64 -7.10
N VAL A 200 -4.59 -9.67 -7.58
CA VAL A 200 -5.45 -8.48 -7.71
C VAL A 200 -6.73 -8.68 -6.93
N ALA A 201 -7.06 -7.69 -6.11
CA ALA A 201 -8.33 -7.60 -5.40
C ALA A 201 -9.14 -6.42 -5.98
N VAL A 202 -10.32 -6.69 -6.49
CA VAL A 202 -11.23 -5.67 -7.02
C VAL A 202 -12.13 -5.18 -5.90
N ILE A 203 -12.01 -3.89 -5.55
CA ILE A 203 -12.89 -3.23 -4.58
C ILE A 203 -13.79 -2.22 -5.29
N HIS A 204 -15.09 -2.37 -5.10
CA HIS A 204 -16.09 -1.47 -5.67
C HIS A 204 -17.21 -1.20 -4.65
N SER A 205 -17.59 0.08 -4.50
CA SER A 205 -18.68 0.51 -3.59
C SER A 205 -18.54 -0.03 -2.15
N GLY A 206 -17.32 -0.07 -1.63
CA GLY A 206 -17.01 -0.53 -0.28
C GLY A 206 -16.88 -2.03 -0.11
N ARG A 207 -17.07 -2.84 -1.15
CA ARG A 207 -17.04 -4.31 -1.07
C ARG A 207 -15.92 -4.90 -1.92
N LEU A 208 -15.39 -6.00 -1.45
CA LEU A 208 -14.47 -6.83 -2.19
C LEU A 208 -15.29 -7.72 -3.13
N LEU A 209 -15.11 -7.55 -4.45
CA LEU A 209 -15.88 -8.28 -5.45
C LEU A 209 -15.19 -9.56 -5.91
N ALA A 210 -13.87 -9.52 -6.05
CA ALA A 210 -13.07 -10.67 -6.47
C ALA A 210 -11.62 -10.53 -6.01
N ILE A 211 -10.95 -11.68 -5.85
CA ILE A 211 -9.49 -11.79 -5.72
C ILE A 211 -9.04 -12.92 -6.64
N SER A 212 -8.01 -12.66 -7.47
CA SER A 212 -7.39 -13.68 -8.31
C SER A 212 -5.88 -13.47 -8.42
N GLY A 213 -5.16 -14.55 -8.69
CA GLY A 213 -3.74 -14.53 -9.04
C GLY A 213 -3.52 -13.86 -10.39
N MET A 214 -2.38 -13.17 -10.57
CA MET A 214 -2.06 -12.52 -11.84
C MET A 214 -2.05 -13.49 -13.01
N ASP A 215 -1.47 -14.67 -12.83
CA ASP A 215 -1.41 -15.69 -13.88
C ASP A 215 -2.81 -16.19 -14.30
N GLU A 216 -3.72 -16.38 -13.35
CA GLU A 216 -5.11 -16.77 -13.60
C GLU A 216 -5.84 -15.68 -14.39
N ILE A 217 -5.63 -14.41 -14.01
CA ILE A 217 -6.24 -13.27 -14.70
C ILE A 217 -5.76 -13.21 -16.15
N LEU A 218 -4.45 -13.30 -16.41
CA LEU A 218 -3.88 -13.19 -17.74
C LEU A 218 -4.11 -14.44 -18.62
N GLN A 219 -4.51 -15.58 -18.04
CA GLN A 219 -5.00 -16.72 -18.79
C GLN A 219 -6.46 -16.55 -19.25
N ALA A 220 -7.28 -15.89 -18.46
CA ALA A 220 -8.71 -15.74 -18.72
C ALA A 220 -9.09 -14.42 -19.42
N PHE A 221 -8.29 -13.38 -19.25
CA PHE A 221 -8.53 -12.02 -19.75
C PHE A 221 -7.30 -11.47 -20.45
N ALA A 222 -7.47 -10.56 -21.40
CA ALA A 222 -6.37 -9.90 -22.09
C ALA A 222 -5.57 -8.94 -21.20
N SER A 223 -6.20 -8.42 -20.15
CA SER A 223 -5.60 -7.47 -19.19
C SER A 223 -6.30 -7.48 -17.83
N VAL A 224 -5.64 -6.89 -16.82
CA VAL A 224 -6.25 -6.63 -15.51
C VAL A 224 -7.42 -5.64 -15.64
N GLU A 225 -7.40 -4.75 -16.64
CA GLU A 225 -8.51 -3.83 -16.91
C GLU A 225 -9.77 -4.60 -17.37
N ASP A 226 -9.62 -5.57 -18.28
CA ASP A 226 -10.73 -6.42 -18.73
C ASP A 226 -11.30 -7.25 -17.58
N PHE A 227 -10.45 -7.83 -16.74
CA PHE A 227 -10.87 -8.52 -15.51
C PHE A 227 -11.68 -7.60 -14.58
N PHE A 228 -11.21 -6.36 -14.37
CA PHE A 228 -11.92 -5.38 -13.55
C PHE A 228 -13.30 -5.05 -14.13
N ILE A 229 -13.37 -4.77 -15.44
CA ILE A 229 -14.63 -4.42 -16.13
C ILE A 229 -15.63 -5.56 -16.03
N ASP A 230 -15.19 -6.80 -16.31
CA ASP A 230 -16.06 -8.00 -16.23
C ASP A 230 -16.57 -8.22 -14.80
N THR A 231 -15.68 -8.16 -13.80
CA THR A 231 -16.03 -8.34 -12.39
C THR A 231 -17.09 -7.34 -11.93
N VAL A 232 -16.93 -6.06 -12.29
CA VAL A 232 -17.89 -5.01 -11.91
C VAL A 232 -19.22 -5.16 -12.65
N ARG A 233 -19.21 -5.54 -13.93
CA ARG A 233 -20.44 -5.76 -14.72
C ARG A 233 -21.26 -6.94 -14.18
N ASN A 234 -20.62 -8.05 -13.89
CA ASN A 234 -21.28 -9.25 -13.37
C ASN A 234 -21.92 -9.01 -11.99
N THR A 235 -21.32 -8.17 -11.16
CA THR A 235 -21.87 -7.81 -9.83
C THR A 235 -23.07 -6.86 -9.93
N ARG A 236 -23.16 -6.04 -10.96
CA ARG A 236 -24.28 -5.08 -11.16
C ARG A 236 -25.53 -5.70 -11.81
N GLY A 237 -25.54 -7.02 -12.08
CA GLY A 237 -26.67 -7.70 -12.71
C GLY A 237 -26.95 -7.16 -14.13
N GLY A 238 -25.96 -7.32 -15.03
CA GLY A 238 -26.12 -7.06 -16.46
C GLY A 238 -26.61 -5.65 -16.79
N PHE A 239 -25.70 -4.68 -16.79
CA PHE A 239 -25.96 -3.41 -17.49
C PHE A 239 -25.90 -3.72 -19.00
N THR A 240 -27.03 -4.02 -19.60
CA THR A 240 -27.21 -3.94 -21.06
C THR A 240 -27.19 -2.46 -21.44
N PRO A 241 -26.33 -2.05 -22.40
CA PRO A 241 -26.27 -0.66 -22.87
C PRO A 241 -27.55 -0.23 -23.55
#